data_9a529a9806210ad7402460b8d775f639
#
_entry.id   9a529a9806210ad7402460b8d775f639
#
_cell.length_a   1.000
_cell.length_b   1.000
_cell.length_c   1.000
_cell.angle_alpha   90.00
_cell.angle_beta   90.00
_cell.angle_gamma   90.00
#
_symmetry.space_group_name_H-M   'P 1'
#
loop_
_entity.id
_entity.type
_entity.pdbx_description
1 polymer ?
#
loop_
_entity_poly.entity_id
_entity_poly.type
_entity_poly.pdbx_seq_one_letter_code
_entity_poly.pdbx_strand_id
1 'polypeptide(L)'
;MGARRILVANELTSYRETLAMVIRELRPHVEVFETTSEYLEGEIMRLRPDLVICSHVTFMVRQRVENWVELYPECKPYSTFYIGGQHSAKRDVQLSDLLALCASPP
;
A
#
# COMPACT_ATOMS: atom_id res chain seq x y z
N MET A 1 11.78 -6.02 17.63
CA MET A 1 10.62 -5.78 16.75
C MET A 1 11.08 -5.60 15.33
N GLY A 2 10.38 -6.18 14.38
CA GLY A 2 10.73 -6.07 12.98
C GLY A 2 10.39 -4.72 12.40
N ALA A 3 10.97 -4.42 11.25
CA ALA A 3 10.64 -3.23 10.49
C ALA A 3 9.20 -3.34 9.98
N ARG A 4 8.56 -2.19 9.80
CA ARG A 4 7.24 -2.11 9.19
C ARG A 4 7.35 -2.57 7.74
N ARG A 5 6.44 -3.42 7.31
CA ARG A 5 6.44 -3.99 5.96
C ARG A 5 5.35 -3.36 5.12
N ILE A 6 5.73 -2.87 3.95
CA ILE A 6 4.84 -2.20 3.02
C ILE A 6 4.86 -2.94 1.70
N LEU A 7 3.70 -3.34 1.23
CA LEU A 7 3.57 -4.05 -0.04
C LEU A 7 2.89 -3.16 -1.05
N VAL A 8 3.57 -2.90 -2.17
CA VAL A 8 3.05 -2.09 -3.27
C VAL A 8 2.63 -3.02 -4.39
N ALA A 9 1.37 -2.99 -4.76
CA ALA A 9 0.78 -3.91 -5.72
C ALA A 9 -0.04 -3.17 -6.79
N ASN A 10 0.63 -2.31 -7.54
CA ASN A 10 -0.02 -1.56 -8.61
C ASN A 10 0.23 -2.26 -9.95
N GLU A 11 -0.79 -2.25 -10.84
CA GLU A 11 -0.69 -2.87 -12.15
C GLU A 11 0.29 -2.16 -13.08
N LEU A 12 0.43 -0.84 -12.93
CA LEU A 12 1.34 -0.08 -13.77
C LEU A 12 2.75 -0.22 -13.22
N THR A 13 3.58 -0.96 -13.97
CA THR A 13 4.94 -1.29 -13.54
C THR A 13 5.77 -0.07 -13.19
N SER A 14 5.79 0.94 -14.05
CA SER A 14 6.61 2.13 -13.81
C SER A 14 6.15 2.90 -12.57
N TYR A 15 4.85 3.00 -12.36
CA TYR A 15 4.32 3.66 -11.17
C TYR A 15 4.66 2.88 -9.90
N ARG A 16 4.48 1.56 -9.94
CA ARG A 16 4.81 0.67 -8.82
C ARG A 16 6.28 0.77 -8.43
N GLU A 17 7.16 0.68 -9.43
CA GLU A 17 8.59 0.75 -9.19
C GLU A 17 9.02 2.11 -8.65
N THR A 18 8.48 3.18 -9.21
CA THR A 18 8.78 4.54 -8.75
C THR A 18 8.31 4.76 -7.32
N LEU A 19 7.10 4.35 -7.02
CA LEU A 19 6.55 4.51 -5.67
C LEU A 19 7.38 3.74 -4.66
N ALA A 20 7.71 2.47 -4.97
CA ALA A 20 8.52 1.66 -4.07
C ALA A 20 9.90 2.27 -3.85
N MET A 21 10.53 2.77 -4.90
CA MET A 21 11.84 3.41 -4.81
C MET A 21 11.80 4.65 -3.91
N VAL A 22 10.81 5.50 -4.10
CA VAL A 22 10.68 6.73 -3.31
C VAL A 22 10.44 6.40 -1.84
N ILE A 23 9.59 5.42 -1.56
CA ILE A 23 9.34 5.02 -0.17
C ILE A 23 10.63 4.51 0.48
N ARG A 24 11.38 3.68 -0.22
CA ARG A 24 12.65 3.16 0.29
C ARG A 24 13.64 4.28 0.61
N GLU A 25 13.72 5.27 -0.27
CA GLU A 25 14.65 6.39 -0.08
C GLU A 25 14.24 7.31 1.07
N LEU A 26 12.95 7.62 1.17
CA LEU A 26 12.46 8.58 2.16
C LEU A 26 12.04 7.95 3.48
N ARG A 27 11.92 6.64 3.52
CA ARG A 27 11.61 5.89 4.74
C ARG A 27 12.54 4.68 4.85
N PRO A 28 13.84 4.89 5.06
CA PRO A 28 14.83 3.81 4.98
C PRO A 28 14.69 2.73 6.06
N HIS A 29 13.91 2.99 7.09
CA HIS A 29 13.68 2.02 8.16
C HIS A 29 12.49 1.09 7.92
N VAL A 30 11.75 1.27 6.82
CA VAL A 30 10.67 0.33 6.46
C VAL A 30 11.16 -0.63 5.38
N GLU A 31 10.53 -1.81 5.34
CA GLU A 31 10.79 -2.78 4.29
C GLU A 31 9.71 -2.63 3.22
N VAL A 32 10.11 -2.45 1.97
CA VAL A 32 9.18 -2.23 0.87
C VAL A 32 9.30 -3.37 -0.13
N PHE A 33 8.18 -3.97 -0.47
CA PHE A 33 8.09 -5.07 -1.42
C PHE A 33 7.13 -4.70 -2.54
N GLU A 34 7.35 -5.27 -3.71
CA GLU A 34 6.53 -5.02 -4.89
C GLU A 34 5.92 -6.32 -5.39
N THR A 35 4.69 -6.26 -5.88
CA THR A 35 4.06 -7.40 -6.51
C THR A 35 2.99 -6.93 -7.52
N THR A 36 2.41 -7.87 -8.23
CA THR A 36 1.27 -7.60 -9.12
C THR A 36 0.01 -8.20 -8.50
N SER A 37 -1.15 -7.88 -9.06
CA SER A 37 -2.43 -8.41 -8.57
C SER A 37 -2.43 -9.94 -8.57
N GLU A 38 -1.79 -10.54 -9.57
CA GLU A 38 -1.73 -12.00 -9.72
C GLU A 38 -1.11 -12.68 -8.50
N TYR A 39 -0.08 -12.06 -7.94
CA TYR A 39 0.67 -12.65 -6.81
C TYR A 39 0.36 -12.02 -5.46
N LEU A 40 -0.55 -11.05 -5.44
CA LEU A 40 -0.83 -10.26 -4.25
C LEU A 40 -1.21 -11.13 -3.04
N GLU A 41 -2.13 -12.05 -3.22
CA GLU A 41 -2.60 -12.86 -2.09
C GLU A 41 -1.51 -13.73 -1.51
N GLY A 42 -0.70 -14.35 -2.36
CA GLY A 42 0.44 -15.15 -1.91
C GLY A 42 1.45 -14.32 -1.14
N GLU A 43 1.72 -13.11 -1.61
CA GLU A 43 2.65 -12.21 -0.94
C GLU A 43 2.12 -11.71 0.40
N ILE A 44 0.81 -11.48 0.51
CA ILE A 44 0.20 -11.11 1.79
C ILE A 44 0.41 -12.21 2.82
N MET A 45 0.20 -13.46 2.41
CA MET A 45 0.37 -14.60 3.31
C MET A 45 1.84 -14.78 3.72
N ARG A 46 2.76 -14.55 2.80
CA ARG A 46 4.19 -14.71 3.04
C ARG A 46 4.78 -13.59 3.88
N LEU A 47 4.44 -12.35 3.54
CA LEU A 47 5.07 -11.15 4.12
C LEU A 47 4.34 -10.62 5.35
N ARG A 48 3.04 -10.85 5.45
CA ARG A 48 2.20 -10.25 6.49
C ARG A 48 2.43 -8.75 6.57
N PRO A 49 2.15 -8.01 5.49
CA PRO A 49 2.46 -6.59 5.45
C PRO A 49 1.61 -5.78 6.43
N ASP A 50 2.20 -4.70 6.92
CA ASP A 50 1.51 -3.76 7.80
C ASP A 50 0.65 -2.78 7.00
N LEU A 51 1.03 -2.55 5.75
CA LEU A 51 0.31 -1.66 4.84
C LEU A 51 0.39 -2.23 3.44
N VAL A 52 -0.75 -2.25 2.74
CA VAL A 52 -0.80 -2.61 1.32
C VAL A 52 -1.28 -1.39 0.54
N ILE A 53 -0.53 -1.03 -0.49
CA ILE A 53 -0.91 0.04 -1.42
C ILE A 53 -1.14 -0.65 -2.76
N CYS A 54 -2.38 -0.70 -3.22
CA CYS A 54 -2.75 -1.47 -4.40
C CYS A 54 -3.71 -0.70 -5.29
N SER A 55 -3.91 -1.21 -6.50
CA SER A 55 -4.89 -0.64 -7.43
C SER A 55 -6.24 -1.33 -7.32
N HIS A 56 -6.30 -2.49 -6.68
CA HIS A 56 -7.55 -3.22 -6.49
C HIS A 56 -7.49 -4.01 -5.18
N VAL A 57 -8.41 -3.72 -4.28
CA VAL A 57 -8.50 -4.41 -2.97
C VAL A 57 -9.29 -5.70 -3.13
N THR A 58 -8.64 -6.82 -2.83
CA THR A 58 -9.28 -8.13 -2.87
C THR A 58 -9.93 -8.44 -1.53
N PHE A 59 -10.74 -9.49 -1.51
CA PHE A 59 -11.35 -9.99 -0.27
C PHE A 59 -10.27 -10.32 0.78
N MET A 60 -9.17 -10.92 0.34
CA MET A 60 -8.09 -11.28 1.28
C MET A 60 -7.42 -10.04 1.89
N VAL A 61 -7.24 -8.97 1.11
CA VAL A 61 -6.71 -7.72 1.66
C VAL A 61 -7.61 -7.22 2.76
N ARG A 62 -8.91 -7.19 2.53
CA ARG A 62 -9.88 -6.73 3.54
C ARG A 62 -9.87 -7.60 4.80
N GLN A 63 -9.65 -8.91 4.65
CA GLN A 63 -9.69 -9.84 5.76
C GLN A 63 -8.39 -9.91 6.56
N ARG A 64 -7.25 -9.74 5.88
CA ARG A 64 -5.94 -10.05 6.47
C ARG A 64 -5.05 -8.85 6.73
N VAL A 65 -5.35 -7.72 6.12
CA VAL A 65 -4.47 -6.54 6.19
C VAL A 65 -5.17 -5.46 7.01
N GLU A 66 -4.47 -4.97 8.02
CA GLU A 66 -5.03 -3.95 8.91
C GLU A 66 -5.12 -2.57 8.27
N ASN A 67 -4.17 -2.25 7.38
CA ASN A 67 -4.13 -0.94 6.75
C ASN A 67 -3.90 -1.11 5.26
N TRP A 68 -4.76 -0.49 4.44
CA TRP A 68 -4.59 -0.57 3.00
C TRP A 68 -5.08 0.69 2.32
N VAL A 69 -4.52 0.92 1.13
CA VAL A 69 -4.91 2.03 0.25
C VAL A 69 -5.23 1.44 -1.11
N GLU A 70 -6.41 1.76 -1.64
CA GLU A 70 -6.77 1.39 -3.01
C GLU A 70 -6.67 2.65 -3.85
N LEU A 71 -5.63 2.74 -4.67
CA LEU A 71 -5.32 3.92 -5.46
C LEU A 71 -6.14 3.94 -6.75
N TYR A 72 -7.00 4.94 -6.88
CA TYR A 72 -7.79 5.19 -8.09
C TYR A 72 -8.39 3.93 -8.71
N PRO A 73 -9.19 3.18 -7.94
CA PRO A 73 -9.73 1.91 -8.42
C PRO A 73 -10.59 2.13 -9.66
N GLU A 74 -10.38 1.27 -10.69
CA GLU A 74 -11.12 1.35 -11.94
C GLU A 74 -11.03 2.73 -12.59
N CYS A 75 -9.89 3.40 -12.47
CA CYS A 75 -9.65 4.75 -13.01
C CYS A 75 -10.58 5.81 -12.44
N LYS A 76 -11.16 5.58 -11.28
CA LYS A 76 -12.00 6.58 -10.61
C LYS A 76 -11.13 7.73 -10.12
N PRO A 77 -11.70 8.95 -9.97
CA PRO A 77 -10.92 10.13 -9.58
C PRO A 77 -10.62 10.21 -8.09
N TYR A 78 -10.77 9.14 -7.35
CA TYR A 78 -10.51 9.11 -5.92
C TYR A 78 -9.85 7.78 -5.52
N SER A 79 -9.22 7.79 -4.37
CA SER A 79 -8.64 6.60 -3.76
C SER A 79 -9.30 6.37 -2.41
N THR A 80 -9.34 5.13 -1.98
CA THR A 80 -9.93 4.78 -0.68
C THR A 80 -8.85 4.30 0.27
N PHE A 81 -9.03 4.62 1.55
CA PHE A 81 -8.09 4.32 2.60
C PHE A 81 -8.81 3.56 3.71
N TYR A 82 -8.17 2.55 4.23
CA TYR A 82 -8.62 1.88 5.43
C TYR A 82 -7.44 1.83 6.40
N ILE A 83 -7.43 2.74 7.36
CA ILE A 83 -6.29 2.92 8.26
C ILE A 83 -6.81 2.95 9.69
N GLY A 84 -6.26 2.08 10.53
CA GLY A 84 -6.65 2.04 11.94
C GLY A 84 -8.11 1.75 12.17
N GLY A 85 -8.73 0.97 11.29
CA GLY A 85 -10.13 0.61 11.40
C GLY A 85 -11.10 1.63 10.82
N GLN A 86 -10.59 2.70 10.19
CA GLN A 86 -11.45 3.76 9.64
C GLN A 86 -11.33 3.86 8.13
N HIS A 87 -12.46 3.90 7.45
CA HIS A 87 -12.54 4.13 6.00
C HIS A 87 -12.55 5.62 5.70
N SER A 88 -11.86 6.00 4.65
CA SER A 88 -11.94 7.34 4.11
C SER A 88 -11.68 7.31 2.61
N ALA A 89 -11.98 8.41 1.93
CA ALA A 89 -11.71 8.55 0.52
C ALA A 89 -11.10 9.93 0.27
N LYS A 90 -10.22 10.02 -0.71
CA LYS A 90 -9.56 11.28 -1.03
C LYS A 90 -9.36 11.41 -2.54
N ARG A 91 -9.65 12.59 -3.07
CA ARG A 91 -9.26 12.96 -4.42
C ARG A 91 -7.83 13.46 -4.37
N ASP A 92 -7.15 13.48 -5.49
CA ASP A 92 -5.81 14.08 -5.60
C ASP A 92 -4.85 13.61 -4.51
N VAL A 93 -4.70 12.30 -4.38
CA VAL A 93 -3.75 11.73 -3.41
C VAL A 93 -2.33 12.17 -3.80
N GLN A 94 -1.64 12.77 -2.84
CA GLN A 94 -0.26 13.21 -3.02
C GLN A 94 0.71 12.16 -2.51
N LEU A 95 1.93 12.19 -3.01
CA LEU A 95 2.97 11.30 -2.51
C LEU A 95 3.16 11.47 -0.99
N SER A 96 3.05 12.70 -0.50
CA SER A 96 3.16 12.97 0.92
C SER A 96 2.10 12.27 1.76
N ASP A 97 0.91 12.06 1.20
CA ASP A 97 -0.15 11.32 1.90
C ASP A 97 0.28 9.86 2.11
N LEU A 98 0.86 9.26 1.08
CA LEU A 98 1.32 7.87 1.15
C LEU A 98 2.53 7.73 2.06
N LEU A 99 3.47 8.67 1.98
CA LEU A 99 4.65 8.66 2.83
C LEU A 99 4.30 8.81 4.32
N ALA A 100 3.26 9.58 4.62
CA ALA A 100 2.80 9.71 5.99
C ALA A 100 2.30 8.38 6.56
N LEU A 101 1.64 7.57 5.72
CA LEU A 101 1.17 6.25 6.13
C LEU A 101 2.32 5.26 6.34
N CYS A 102 3.43 5.47 5.63
CA CYS A 102 4.60 4.60 5.73
C CYS A 102 5.47 4.93 6.94
N ALA A 103 5.24 6.06 7.58
CA ALA A 103 6.00 6.44 8.77
C ALA A 103 5.69 5.46 9.90
N SER A 104 6.71 5.18 10.72
CA SER A 104 6.50 4.33 11.87
C SER A 104 5.52 5.01 12.82
N PRO A 105 4.56 4.29 13.39
CA PRO A 105 3.69 4.87 14.40
C PRO A 105 4.51 5.24 15.63
N PRO A 106 4.07 6.24 16.38
CA PRO A 106 4.74 6.62 17.59
C PRO A 106 4.73 5.52 18.64
#